data_cc4d277b40ea1e41ca9076c61377e7c5
#
_entry.id   cc4d277b40ea1e41ca9076c61377e7c5
#
_cell.length_a   1.000
_cell.length_b   1.000
_cell.length_c   1.000
_cell.angle_alpha   90.00
_cell.angle_beta   90.00
_cell.angle_gamma   90.00
#
_symmetry.space_group_name_H-M   'P 1'
#
loop_
_entity.id
_entity.type
_entity.pdbx_description
1 polymer ?
#
loop_
_entity_poly.entity_id
_entity_poly.type
_entity_poly.pdbx_seq_one_letter_code
_entity_poly.pdbx_strand_id
1 'polypeptide(L)'
;MRVFLFYISFILLLFSLESCYKEEVIFNVEANNFLELPLILRINNKDCAFDYSQNTLRYPIEKDSIINFEAFIEFQGYSEVIFNNHSLKNNLINNLGEIRTNKQYEIKISTNNTAKVLKLRFTNLPIVQLITASRIYDEPKSLARFVINFPNQNTISSYVGIEQRGGWATLQLPKKSYSFSFLNSTFLDEKTPYSVFDLEQNTDWVLDGMYTDNTRLRNKIASNIWKAIPGEKHYGISPNFVELYLNNEHQGLYCLSENINAELLLLLNEDALLYKAIGWTGPDCFETSSDDLPSIERWDGWVQKYPNPNQRINWKPLADLRNLIVESSDEDFILQIGTFIDIDNFIDYYLFLNLICAKDNLAKNIFLTKQSLIDRFTIIPWDFDNSFGSSGIQPIVNNNLYKRLSELNPNNFNKRLKDRWIFLRIEAFKESNLLSIIKKSSNQIQKSNIIEIENEKWATIINLETEHANLMLWIVDRLNTMDNYYQNL
;
A
#
# COMPACT_ATOMS: atom_id res chain seq x y z
N MET A 1 -58.62 -14.01 -10.17
CA MET A 1 -57.46 -14.04 -9.25
C MET A 1 -56.17 -14.57 -9.90
N ARG A 2 -56.19 -15.50 -10.85
CA ARG A 2 -54.93 -15.99 -11.53
C ARG A 2 -54.38 -15.03 -12.60
N VAL A 3 -55.19 -14.21 -13.21
CA VAL A 3 -54.74 -13.21 -14.24
C VAL A 3 -54.08 -11.98 -13.61
N PHE A 4 -54.44 -11.61 -12.40
CA PHE A 4 -53.88 -10.45 -11.69
C PHE A 4 -52.45 -10.75 -11.15
N LEU A 5 -52.17 -12.00 -10.79
CA LEU A 5 -50.83 -12.44 -10.35
C LEU A 5 -49.83 -12.50 -11.52
N PHE A 6 -50.30 -12.74 -12.74
CA PHE A 6 -49.43 -12.79 -13.92
C PHE A 6 -48.94 -11.39 -14.35
N TYR A 7 -49.77 -10.34 -14.18
CA TYR A 7 -49.43 -8.98 -14.47
C TYR A 7 -48.44 -8.38 -13.44
N ILE A 8 -48.56 -8.73 -12.17
CA ILE A 8 -47.62 -8.30 -11.11
C ILE A 8 -46.26 -8.96 -11.29
N SER A 9 -46.19 -10.25 -11.65
CA SER A 9 -44.94 -10.92 -11.99
C SER A 9 -44.25 -10.33 -13.22
N PHE A 10 -45.01 -9.88 -14.23
CA PHE A 10 -44.44 -9.29 -15.44
C PHE A 10 -43.95 -7.86 -15.22
N ILE A 11 -44.60 -7.09 -14.36
CA ILE A 11 -44.15 -5.75 -13.95
C ILE A 11 -42.91 -5.84 -13.06
N LEU A 12 -42.79 -6.83 -12.15
CA LEU A 12 -41.59 -7.07 -11.37
C LEU A 12 -40.44 -7.57 -12.22
N LEU A 13 -40.67 -8.31 -13.30
CA LEU A 13 -39.64 -8.74 -14.25
C LEU A 13 -39.12 -7.56 -15.13
N LEU A 14 -40.00 -6.60 -15.44
CA LEU A 14 -39.57 -5.36 -16.16
C LEU A 14 -38.74 -4.41 -15.30
N PHE A 15 -38.99 -4.35 -13.99
CA PHE A 15 -38.14 -3.58 -13.08
C PHE A 15 -36.80 -4.24 -12.77
N SER A 16 -36.65 -5.55 -12.97
CA SER A 16 -35.36 -6.26 -12.80
C SER A 16 -34.46 -6.19 -14.04
N LEU A 17 -34.96 -5.72 -15.17
CA LEU A 17 -34.18 -5.55 -16.41
C LEU A 17 -33.65 -4.14 -16.63
N GLU A 18 -34.07 -3.16 -15.84
CA GLU A 18 -33.55 -1.78 -15.90
C GLU A 18 -32.31 -1.54 -15.05
N SER A 19 -31.81 -2.53 -14.29
CA SER A 19 -30.65 -2.35 -13.41
C SER A 19 -29.29 -2.70 -14.04
N CYS A 20 -29.23 -2.88 -15.36
CA CYS A 20 -28.00 -3.16 -16.12
C CYS A 20 -27.76 -2.20 -17.28
N TYR A 21 -28.20 -0.95 -17.18
CA TYR A 21 -27.62 0.09 -18.01
C TYR A 21 -26.38 0.64 -17.28
N LYS A 22 -25.19 0.27 -17.75
CA LYS A 22 -24.00 1.05 -17.49
C LYS A 22 -24.28 2.44 -18.07
N GLU A 23 -24.49 3.43 -17.23
CA GLU A 23 -24.34 4.82 -17.64
C GLU A 23 -22.87 4.96 -18.07
N GLU A 24 -22.62 4.99 -19.36
CA GLU A 24 -21.40 5.56 -19.90
C GLU A 24 -21.43 7.04 -19.49
N VAL A 25 -20.71 7.36 -18.43
CA VAL A 25 -20.49 8.73 -18.03
C VAL A 25 -19.61 9.35 -19.11
N ILE A 26 -20.25 9.96 -20.11
CA ILE A 26 -19.56 10.80 -21.10
C ILE A 26 -19.10 12.04 -20.33
N PHE A 27 -17.84 12.04 -19.89
CA PHE A 27 -17.20 13.23 -19.36
C PHE A 27 -16.99 14.22 -20.51
N ASN A 28 -17.88 15.19 -20.62
CA ASN A 28 -17.72 16.33 -21.53
C ASN A 28 -16.50 17.18 -21.10
N VAL A 29 -15.94 17.91 -22.04
CA VAL A 29 -14.78 18.83 -21.92
C VAL A 29 -14.91 19.83 -20.73
N GLU A 30 -16.10 20.07 -20.23
CA GLU A 30 -16.36 20.91 -19.04
C GLU A 30 -15.86 20.29 -17.71
N ALA A 31 -15.65 18.96 -17.65
CA ALA A 31 -15.13 18.28 -16.44
C ALA A 31 -13.70 18.71 -16.08
N ASN A 32 -12.93 19.21 -17.03
CA ASN A 32 -11.54 19.63 -16.77
C ASN A 32 -11.46 20.81 -15.79
N ASN A 33 -12.45 21.69 -15.75
CA ASN A 33 -12.44 22.85 -14.84
C ASN A 33 -12.64 22.46 -13.37
N PHE A 34 -13.25 21.29 -13.08
CA PHE A 34 -13.46 20.81 -11.72
C PHE A 34 -12.23 20.09 -11.15
N LEU A 35 -11.26 19.74 -11.99
CA LEU A 35 -10.04 19.05 -11.58
C LEU A 35 -8.85 20.00 -11.35
N GLU A 36 -9.09 21.31 -11.32
CA GLU A 36 -8.02 22.29 -11.09
C GLU A 36 -7.79 22.51 -9.59
N LEU A 37 -6.50 22.53 -9.22
CA LEU A 37 -6.08 22.92 -7.87
C LEU A 37 -6.18 24.44 -7.70
N PRO A 38 -6.74 24.94 -6.59
CA PRO A 38 -6.77 26.38 -6.35
C PRO A 38 -5.36 26.89 -6.08
N LEU A 39 -4.87 27.77 -6.94
CA LEU A 39 -3.59 28.44 -6.71
C LEU A 39 -3.76 29.56 -5.71
N ILE A 40 -3.33 29.36 -4.46
CA ILE A 40 -3.24 30.40 -3.45
C ILE A 40 -1.78 30.92 -3.38
N LEU A 41 -0.86 30.00 -3.25
CA LEU A 41 0.58 30.26 -3.11
C LEU A 41 1.39 29.14 -3.77
N ARG A 42 2.36 29.53 -4.58
CA ARG A 42 3.38 28.65 -5.11
C ARG A 42 4.74 29.02 -4.54
N ILE A 43 5.48 28.03 -4.10
CA ILE A 43 6.84 28.18 -3.57
C ILE A 43 7.76 27.32 -4.46
N ASN A 44 8.81 27.92 -5.04
CA ASN A 44 9.75 27.24 -5.92
C ASN A 44 9.05 26.40 -7.00
N ASN A 45 8.06 26.98 -7.69
CA ASN A 45 7.25 26.36 -8.75
C ASN A 45 6.40 25.16 -8.31
N LYS A 46 6.17 24.98 -7.00
CA LYS A 46 5.26 23.94 -6.48
C LYS A 46 4.09 24.59 -5.76
N ASP A 47 2.88 24.13 -6.09
CA ASP A 47 1.67 24.60 -5.43
C ASP A 47 1.65 24.15 -3.97
N CYS A 48 1.38 25.07 -3.04
CA CYS A 48 1.08 24.70 -1.66
C CYS A 48 -0.24 23.95 -1.61
N ALA A 49 -0.27 22.78 -0.96
CA ALA A 49 -1.53 22.10 -0.70
C ALA A 49 -2.37 22.90 0.29
N PHE A 50 -3.66 23.04 0.01
CA PHE A 50 -4.57 23.84 0.82
C PHE A 50 -5.66 22.98 1.45
N ASP A 51 -5.84 23.11 2.76
CA ASP A 51 -6.95 22.57 3.51
C ASP A 51 -7.99 23.65 3.78
N TYR A 52 -9.15 23.56 3.12
CA TYR A 52 -10.24 24.53 3.30
C TYR A 52 -10.82 24.49 4.71
N SER A 53 -10.92 23.32 5.33
CA SER A 53 -11.54 23.12 6.63
C SER A 53 -10.74 23.78 7.75
N GLN A 54 -9.41 23.72 7.65
CA GLN A 54 -8.46 24.24 8.63
C GLN A 54 -7.84 25.59 8.25
N ASN A 55 -8.15 26.12 7.05
CA ASN A 55 -7.49 27.29 6.48
C ASN A 55 -5.95 27.18 6.52
N THR A 56 -5.43 26.02 6.16
CA THR A 56 -4.01 25.70 6.31
C THR A 56 -3.40 25.36 4.95
N LEU A 57 -2.31 26.03 4.62
CA LEU A 57 -1.41 25.70 3.52
C LEU A 57 -0.32 24.77 4.01
N ARG A 58 0.12 23.84 3.15
CA ARG A 58 1.23 22.94 3.46
C ARG A 58 2.20 22.84 2.29
N TYR A 59 3.49 22.80 2.62
CA TYR A 59 4.55 22.78 1.62
C TYR A 59 5.68 21.82 2.05
N PRO A 60 6.17 20.94 1.15
CA PRO A 60 7.21 19.96 1.47
C PRO A 60 8.61 20.61 1.40
N ILE A 61 9.45 20.31 2.40
CA ILE A 61 10.86 20.74 2.48
C ILE A 61 11.76 19.57 2.80
N GLU A 62 13.02 19.62 2.33
CA GLU A 62 13.96 18.51 2.46
C GLU A 62 14.46 18.31 3.90
N LYS A 63 14.64 19.38 4.66
CA LYS A 63 15.20 19.36 6.01
C LYS A 63 14.18 19.81 7.04
N ASP A 64 14.26 19.27 8.25
CA ASP A 64 13.33 19.60 9.35
C ASP A 64 13.43 21.07 9.77
N SER A 65 14.57 21.73 9.52
CA SER A 65 14.76 23.16 9.69
C SER A 65 15.71 23.73 8.65
N ILE A 66 15.42 24.94 8.17
CA ILE A 66 16.25 25.72 7.26
C ILE A 66 16.35 27.12 7.86
N ILE A 67 17.57 27.58 8.18
CA ILE A 67 17.81 28.86 8.89
C ILE A 67 17.49 30.06 7.99
N ASN A 68 17.81 29.97 6.72
CA ASN A 68 17.63 31.02 5.73
C ASN A 68 16.93 30.44 4.50
N PHE A 69 15.61 30.40 4.53
CA PHE A 69 14.84 29.83 3.44
C PHE A 69 14.53 30.90 2.40
N GLU A 70 15.33 30.92 1.35
CA GLU A 70 15.08 31.73 0.16
C GLU A 70 14.28 30.93 -0.85
N ALA A 71 13.16 31.51 -1.32
CA ALA A 71 12.26 30.83 -2.22
C ALA A 71 11.66 31.79 -3.26
N PHE A 72 11.50 31.31 -4.49
CA PHE A 72 10.71 31.99 -5.49
C PHE A 72 9.23 31.84 -5.13
N ILE A 73 8.54 32.99 -5.02
CA ILE A 73 7.14 33.05 -4.58
C ILE A 73 6.26 33.54 -5.72
N GLU A 74 5.18 32.80 -5.98
CA GLU A 74 4.16 33.15 -6.96
C GLU A 74 2.77 33.08 -6.32
N PHE A 75 1.94 34.08 -6.56
CA PHE A 75 0.53 34.09 -6.19
C PHE A 75 -0.31 34.86 -7.21
N GLN A 76 -1.59 34.48 -7.36
CA GLN A 76 -2.52 35.09 -8.30
C GLN A 76 -3.81 35.45 -7.62
N GLY A 77 -4.45 36.57 -8.06
CA GLY A 77 -5.74 37.01 -7.52
C GLY A 77 -5.65 37.75 -6.18
N TYR A 78 -4.44 37.97 -5.64
CA TYR A 78 -4.19 38.73 -4.42
C TYR A 78 -3.41 39.99 -4.71
N SER A 79 -3.79 41.09 -4.03
CA SER A 79 -3.07 42.37 -4.09
C SER A 79 -1.85 42.37 -3.18
N GLU A 80 -1.89 41.60 -2.09
CA GLU A 80 -0.80 41.48 -1.13
C GLU A 80 -0.81 40.11 -0.46
N VAL A 81 0.39 39.57 -0.21
CA VAL A 81 0.64 38.37 0.61
C VAL A 81 1.70 38.70 1.64
N ILE A 82 1.38 38.54 2.93
CA ILE A 82 2.27 38.80 4.05
C ILE A 82 2.59 37.48 4.74
N PHE A 83 3.85 37.14 4.88
CA PHE A 83 4.31 35.97 5.63
C PHE A 83 5.03 36.45 6.89
N ASN A 84 4.55 36.04 8.05
CA ASN A 84 5.16 36.32 9.34
C ASN A 84 5.54 37.84 9.50
N ASN A 85 4.60 38.72 9.16
CA ASN A 85 4.70 40.20 9.13
C ASN A 85 5.65 40.80 8.06
N HIS A 86 6.10 40.00 7.09
CA HIS A 86 6.88 40.49 5.96
C HIS A 86 6.08 40.38 4.67
N SER A 87 5.92 41.48 3.92
CA SER A 87 5.24 41.46 2.63
C SER A 87 6.11 40.72 1.60
N LEU A 88 5.46 39.72 0.92
CA LEU A 88 6.13 38.92 -0.11
C LEU A 88 6.03 39.62 -1.46
N LYS A 89 7.12 39.57 -2.21
CA LYS A 89 7.18 40.08 -3.58
C LYS A 89 6.80 38.97 -4.55
N ASN A 90 5.72 39.20 -5.31
CA ASN A 90 5.23 38.25 -6.30
C ASN A 90 6.23 38.07 -7.45
N ASN A 91 6.39 36.85 -7.95
CA ASN A 91 7.32 36.45 -9.02
C ASN A 91 8.79 36.81 -8.75
N LEU A 92 9.20 36.81 -7.48
CA LEU A 92 10.57 37.09 -7.04
C LEU A 92 11.01 36.10 -5.96
N ILE A 93 12.32 36.03 -5.77
CA ILE A 93 12.92 35.35 -4.61
C ILE A 93 12.67 36.20 -3.37
N ASN A 94 12.13 35.55 -2.34
CA ASN A 94 11.88 36.13 -1.02
C ASN A 94 12.65 35.33 0.03
N ASN A 95 13.18 36.01 1.05
CA ASN A 95 13.74 35.34 2.22
C ASN A 95 12.65 35.18 3.28
N LEU A 96 12.24 33.94 3.54
CA LEU A 96 11.23 33.59 4.55
C LEU A 96 11.83 33.43 5.96
N GLY A 97 13.15 33.63 6.12
CA GLY A 97 13.84 33.44 7.39
C GLY A 97 13.97 31.98 7.80
N GLU A 98 13.94 31.74 9.11
CA GLU A 98 14.00 30.38 9.65
C GLU A 98 12.64 29.69 9.53
N ILE A 99 12.64 28.54 8.86
CA ILE A 99 11.46 27.66 8.78
C ILE A 99 11.76 26.30 9.42
N ARG A 100 10.73 25.68 10.01
CA ARG A 100 10.78 24.37 10.68
C ARG A 100 9.51 23.58 10.43
N THR A 101 9.62 22.24 10.31
CA THR A 101 8.46 21.34 10.09
C THR A 101 7.50 21.30 11.29
N ASN A 102 8.00 21.47 12.50
CA ASN A 102 7.19 21.45 13.73
C ASN A 102 6.62 22.82 14.12
N LYS A 103 6.66 23.81 13.21
CA LYS A 103 6.18 25.18 13.48
C LYS A 103 5.08 25.55 12.50
N GLN A 104 4.10 26.28 13.01
CA GLN A 104 3.05 26.93 12.23
C GLN A 104 3.41 28.42 12.04
N TYR A 105 3.22 28.90 10.83
CA TYR A 105 3.45 30.28 10.44
C TYR A 105 2.13 30.91 10.01
N GLU A 106 2.01 32.23 10.22
CA GLU A 106 0.88 33.00 9.74
C GLU A 106 1.17 33.51 8.33
N ILE A 107 0.17 33.41 7.45
CA ILE A 107 0.19 34.02 6.13
C ILE A 107 -1.13 34.80 5.93
N LYS A 108 -1.01 36.09 5.67
CA LYS A 108 -2.16 36.93 5.37
C LYS A 108 -2.23 37.19 3.87
N ILE A 109 -3.37 36.90 3.27
CA ILE A 109 -3.67 37.16 1.87
C ILE A 109 -4.72 38.26 1.79
N SER A 110 -4.51 39.21 0.90
CA SER A 110 -5.44 40.33 0.73
C SER A 110 -5.86 40.46 -0.74
N THR A 111 -7.11 40.77 -0.96
CA THR A 111 -7.66 41.29 -2.21
C THR A 111 -7.99 42.75 -2.03
N ASN A 112 -8.49 43.44 -3.07
CA ASN A 112 -8.91 44.84 -2.93
C ASN A 112 -10.02 45.05 -1.88
N ASN A 113 -10.83 44.02 -1.59
CA ASN A 113 -12.02 44.12 -0.78
C ASN A 113 -11.97 43.27 0.50
N THR A 114 -11.09 42.27 0.60
CA THR A 114 -11.08 41.33 1.72
C THR A 114 -9.65 40.98 2.11
N ALA A 115 -9.48 40.63 3.38
CA ALA A 115 -8.23 40.02 3.87
C ALA A 115 -8.56 38.75 4.65
N LYS A 116 -7.75 37.72 4.48
CA LYS A 116 -7.88 36.43 5.18
C LYS A 116 -6.54 36.03 5.76
N VAL A 117 -6.56 35.49 6.97
CA VAL A 117 -5.39 34.92 7.62
C VAL A 117 -5.45 33.40 7.45
N LEU A 118 -4.39 32.83 6.93
CA LEU A 118 -4.18 31.40 6.76
C LEU A 118 -3.00 30.95 7.61
N LYS A 119 -2.91 29.68 7.84
CA LYS A 119 -1.75 29.01 8.44
C LYS A 119 -0.89 28.43 7.33
N LEU A 120 0.44 28.53 7.44
CA LEU A 120 1.39 27.81 6.58
C LEU A 120 2.20 26.85 7.45
N ARG A 121 2.25 25.59 7.06
CA ARG A 121 3.07 24.57 7.71
C ARG A 121 3.99 23.93 6.69
N PHE A 122 5.19 23.60 7.11
CA PHE A 122 6.15 22.85 6.33
C PHE A 122 6.18 21.38 6.78
N THR A 123 6.51 20.47 5.87
CA THR A 123 6.61 19.04 6.16
C THR A 123 7.82 18.44 5.45
N ASN A 124 8.40 17.38 6.00
CA ASN A 124 9.44 16.60 5.35
C ASN A 124 8.89 15.42 4.53
N LEU A 125 7.57 15.28 4.47
CA LEU A 125 6.89 14.25 3.69
C LEU A 125 6.48 14.80 2.31
N PRO A 126 6.49 13.98 1.27
CA PRO A 126 5.82 14.31 0.02
C PRO A 126 4.32 14.50 0.24
N ILE A 127 3.72 15.43 -0.52
CA ILE A 127 2.30 15.75 -0.44
C ILE A 127 1.62 15.26 -1.71
N VAL A 128 0.68 14.34 -1.57
CA VAL A 128 -0.22 13.87 -2.63
C VAL A 128 -1.51 14.67 -2.57
N GLN A 129 -1.94 15.21 -3.69
CA GLN A 129 -3.21 15.89 -3.88
C GLN A 129 -4.04 15.13 -4.91
N LEU A 130 -5.23 14.72 -4.53
CA LEU A 130 -6.23 14.06 -5.37
C LEU A 130 -7.44 14.95 -5.49
N ILE A 131 -7.82 15.29 -6.72
CA ILE A 131 -8.99 16.09 -7.03
C ILE A 131 -9.93 15.27 -7.91
N THR A 132 -11.15 15.08 -7.47
CA THR A 132 -12.19 14.37 -8.21
C THR A 132 -13.54 15.04 -8.03
N ALA A 133 -14.35 15.10 -9.07
CA ALA A 133 -15.72 15.58 -9.00
C ALA A 133 -16.70 14.49 -8.51
N SER A 134 -16.29 13.23 -8.56
CA SER A 134 -17.12 12.08 -8.20
C SER A 134 -16.79 11.57 -6.80
N ARG A 135 -17.79 10.98 -6.14
CA ARG A 135 -17.53 10.19 -4.93
C ARG A 135 -16.73 8.94 -5.30
N ILE A 136 -15.68 8.66 -4.53
CA ILE A 136 -14.87 7.47 -4.72
C ILE A 136 -15.58 6.28 -4.03
N TYR A 137 -15.88 5.24 -4.81
CA TYR A 137 -16.44 3.97 -4.35
C TYR A 137 -15.38 2.86 -4.44
N ASP A 138 -15.73 1.65 -4.02
CA ASP A 138 -14.91 0.45 -4.19
C ASP A 138 -14.79 0.09 -5.69
N GLU A 139 -15.92 0.08 -6.39
CA GLU A 139 -16.01 -0.10 -7.85
C GLU A 139 -17.23 0.66 -8.41
N PRO A 140 -17.19 1.19 -9.62
CA PRO A 140 -16.04 1.32 -10.52
C PRO A 140 -15.09 2.45 -10.10
N LYS A 141 -13.86 2.48 -10.67
CA LYS A 141 -12.91 3.59 -10.48
C LYS A 141 -13.50 4.92 -10.92
N SER A 142 -13.18 5.96 -10.17
CA SER A 142 -13.52 7.35 -10.48
C SER A 142 -12.32 8.05 -11.09
N LEU A 143 -12.54 8.96 -12.06
CA LEU A 143 -11.49 9.81 -12.58
C LEU A 143 -11.06 10.83 -11.52
N ALA A 144 -9.76 11.00 -11.34
CA ALA A 144 -9.18 12.04 -10.51
C ALA A 144 -7.92 12.63 -11.16
N ARG A 145 -7.60 13.86 -10.80
CA ARG A 145 -6.28 14.44 -11.01
C ARG A 145 -5.41 14.10 -9.82
N PHE A 146 -4.21 13.59 -10.10
CA PHE A 146 -3.18 13.26 -9.13
C PHE A 146 -2.03 14.26 -9.27
N VAL A 147 -1.59 14.84 -8.15
CA VAL A 147 -0.38 15.66 -8.08
C VAL A 147 0.41 15.22 -6.85
N ILE A 148 1.71 14.97 -7.01
CA ILE A 148 2.60 14.75 -5.88
C ILE A 148 3.74 15.76 -5.90
N ASN A 149 3.89 16.50 -4.81
CA ASN A 149 4.96 17.44 -4.54
C ASN A 149 5.98 16.80 -3.60
N PHE A 150 7.17 16.59 -4.08
CA PHE A 150 8.29 16.07 -3.27
C PHE A 150 9.08 17.19 -2.62
N PRO A 151 9.73 16.93 -1.46
CA PRO A 151 10.68 17.89 -0.86
C PRO A 151 11.82 18.29 -1.80
N ASN A 152 12.39 17.31 -2.53
CA ASN A 152 13.65 17.44 -3.27
C ASN A 152 13.61 16.95 -4.73
N GLN A 153 12.43 16.56 -5.23
CA GLN A 153 12.24 16.14 -6.62
C GLN A 153 11.23 17.04 -7.31
N ASN A 154 11.11 16.90 -8.63
CA ASN A 154 10.09 17.58 -9.41
C ASN A 154 8.69 17.09 -9.06
N THR A 155 7.70 17.94 -9.23
CA THR A 155 6.28 17.58 -9.12
C THR A 155 5.91 16.60 -10.23
N ILE A 156 5.17 15.56 -9.87
CA ILE A 156 4.49 14.68 -10.82
C ILE A 156 3.01 15.07 -10.85
N SER A 157 2.46 15.22 -12.04
CA SER A 157 1.03 15.47 -12.26
C SER A 157 0.50 14.57 -13.37
N SER A 158 -0.61 13.88 -13.11
CA SER A 158 -1.25 12.97 -14.06
C SER A 158 -2.74 12.83 -13.75
N TYR A 159 -3.48 12.18 -14.65
CA TYR A 159 -4.80 11.64 -14.34
C TYR A 159 -4.67 10.23 -13.77
N VAL A 160 -5.62 9.86 -12.92
CA VAL A 160 -5.71 8.51 -12.34
C VAL A 160 -7.15 8.04 -12.28
N GLY A 161 -7.36 6.75 -12.46
CA GLY A 161 -8.59 6.08 -12.06
C GLY A 161 -8.44 5.58 -10.63
N ILE A 162 -9.24 6.08 -9.68
CA ILE A 162 -9.13 5.80 -8.25
C ILE A 162 -10.37 5.11 -7.71
N GLU A 163 -10.19 4.19 -6.77
CA GLU A 163 -11.25 3.49 -6.04
C GLU A 163 -10.88 3.33 -4.55
N GLN A 164 -11.86 3.13 -3.69
CA GLN A 164 -11.61 2.65 -2.34
C GLN A 164 -11.13 1.20 -2.40
N ARG A 165 -10.28 0.82 -1.45
CA ARG A 165 -9.78 -0.56 -1.38
C ARG A 165 -9.91 -1.14 0.01
N GLY A 166 -9.93 -2.47 0.05
CA GLY A 166 -9.95 -3.27 1.27
C GLY A 166 -11.08 -4.30 1.25
N GLY A 167 -11.08 -5.22 2.21
CA GLY A 167 -12.23 -6.09 2.45
C GLY A 167 -13.38 -5.31 3.11
N TRP A 168 -14.53 -5.96 3.25
CA TRP A 168 -15.74 -5.32 3.81
C TRP A 168 -15.48 -4.55 5.12
N ALA A 169 -14.71 -5.13 6.04
CA ALA A 169 -14.38 -4.47 7.32
C ALA A 169 -13.56 -3.20 7.13
N THR A 170 -12.57 -3.23 6.23
CA THR A 170 -11.70 -2.07 5.93
C THR A 170 -12.49 -0.95 5.27
N LEU A 171 -13.46 -1.28 4.41
CA LEU A 171 -14.34 -0.30 3.77
C LEU A 171 -15.29 0.40 4.76
N GLN A 172 -15.48 -0.11 5.98
CA GLN A 172 -16.26 0.55 7.03
C GLN A 172 -15.43 1.52 7.87
N LEU A 173 -14.10 1.48 7.81
CA LEU A 173 -13.24 2.36 8.60
C LEU A 173 -13.44 3.83 8.22
N PRO A 174 -13.33 4.77 9.16
CA PRO A 174 -13.46 6.20 8.88
C PRO A 174 -12.44 6.69 7.85
N LYS A 175 -11.17 6.36 8.05
CA LYS A 175 -10.07 6.67 7.15
C LYS A 175 -9.94 5.58 6.10
N LYS A 176 -10.15 5.93 4.83
CA LYS A 176 -10.15 4.99 3.71
C LYS A 176 -8.76 4.77 3.16
N SER A 177 -8.50 3.57 2.66
CA SER A 177 -7.38 3.27 1.77
C SER A 177 -7.87 3.31 0.31
N TYR A 178 -6.96 3.60 -0.61
CA TYR A 178 -7.30 3.72 -2.03
C TYR A 178 -6.35 2.88 -2.88
N SER A 179 -6.86 2.38 -4.01
CA SER A 179 -6.04 1.95 -5.13
C SER A 179 -6.28 2.85 -6.33
N PHE A 180 -5.27 3.07 -7.13
CA PHE A 180 -5.40 3.88 -8.33
C PHE A 180 -4.48 3.39 -9.43
N SER A 181 -4.88 3.68 -10.68
CA SER A 181 -4.08 3.42 -11.86
C SER A 181 -3.75 4.74 -12.54
N PHE A 182 -2.50 4.95 -12.93
CA PHE A 182 -2.13 6.08 -13.77
C PHE A 182 -2.76 5.94 -15.17
N LEU A 183 -3.16 7.08 -15.72
CA LEU A 183 -3.83 7.17 -17.02
C LEU A 183 -3.05 8.06 -17.97
N ASN A 184 -3.04 7.68 -19.24
CA ASN A 184 -2.47 8.47 -20.33
C ASN A 184 -3.36 9.68 -20.70
N SER A 185 -4.66 9.58 -20.40
CA SER A 185 -5.66 10.61 -20.66
C SER A 185 -6.74 10.62 -19.57
N THR A 186 -7.90 11.20 -19.84
CA THR A 186 -9.07 11.17 -18.94
C THR A 186 -9.93 9.90 -19.08
N PHE A 187 -9.57 8.97 -19.95
CA PHE A 187 -10.28 7.71 -20.13
C PHE A 187 -9.73 6.63 -19.20
N LEU A 188 -10.62 5.97 -18.44
CA LEU A 188 -10.26 5.04 -17.38
C LEU A 188 -9.60 3.73 -17.86
N ASP A 189 -9.77 3.39 -19.13
CA ASP A 189 -9.18 2.22 -19.78
C ASP A 189 -7.78 2.50 -20.37
N GLU A 190 -7.40 3.76 -20.52
CA GLU A 190 -6.10 4.18 -21.05
C GLU A 190 -5.03 4.23 -19.95
N LYS A 191 -4.79 3.09 -19.31
CA LYS A 191 -3.78 2.98 -18.27
C LYS A 191 -2.36 3.13 -18.83
N THR A 192 -1.46 3.72 -18.02
CA THR A 192 -0.05 3.89 -18.36
C THR A 192 0.84 3.64 -17.15
N PRO A 193 1.98 2.94 -17.30
CA PRO A 193 2.92 2.78 -16.20
C PRO A 193 3.62 4.11 -15.88
N TYR A 194 3.86 4.34 -14.59
CA TYR A 194 4.51 5.54 -14.09
C TYR A 194 5.50 5.21 -12.97
N SER A 195 6.63 5.94 -12.91
CA SER A 195 7.61 5.84 -11.83
C SER A 195 7.32 6.91 -10.77
N VAL A 196 7.24 6.51 -9.52
CA VAL A 196 7.12 7.39 -8.35
C VAL A 196 8.20 7.00 -7.34
N PHE A 197 8.85 7.95 -6.68
CA PHE A 197 9.97 7.73 -5.74
C PHE A 197 11.20 7.05 -6.37
N ASP A 198 11.44 7.27 -7.66
CA ASP A 198 12.51 6.61 -8.42
C ASP A 198 12.41 5.07 -8.40
N LEU A 199 11.20 4.53 -8.14
CA LEU A 199 10.90 3.12 -8.23
C LEU A 199 10.65 2.71 -9.69
N GLU A 200 10.68 1.42 -9.96
CA GLU A 200 10.33 0.87 -11.27
C GLU A 200 8.90 1.31 -11.66
N GLN A 201 8.68 1.44 -12.95
CA GLN A 201 7.38 1.82 -13.48
C GLN A 201 6.32 0.79 -13.11
N ASN A 202 5.17 1.27 -12.65
CA ASN A 202 4.02 0.43 -12.35
C ASN A 202 2.73 1.19 -12.73
N THR A 203 1.78 0.47 -13.29
CA THR A 203 0.48 1.04 -13.65
C THR A 203 -0.39 1.27 -12.42
N ASP A 204 -0.39 0.32 -11.48
CA ASP A 204 -1.31 0.30 -10.35
C ASP A 204 -0.58 0.59 -9.02
N TRP A 205 -1.11 1.52 -8.26
CA TRP A 205 -0.56 2.02 -7.00
C TRP A 205 -1.58 1.96 -5.88
N VAL A 206 -1.08 2.01 -4.65
CA VAL A 206 -1.88 1.93 -3.43
C VAL A 206 -1.54 3.06 -2.49
N LEU A 207 -2.57 3.73 -1.95
CA LEU A 207 -2.52 4.63 -0.81
C LEU A 207 -3.14 3.92 0.39
N ASP A 208 -2.29 3.34 1.23
CA ASP A 208 -2.70 2.69 2.46
C ASP A 208 -2.90 3.72 3.57
N GLY A 209 -4.12 3.78 4.12
CA GLY A 209 -4.48 4.70 5.20
C GLY A 209 -3.93 4.31 6.57
N MET A 210 -3.45 3.08 6.74
CA MET A 210 -2.86 2.54 7.98
C MET A 210 -3.71 2.76 9.23
N TYR A 211 -5.03 2.85 9.11
CA TYR A 211 -5.91 3.29 10.22
C TYR A 211 -5.89 2.33 11.40
N THR A 212 -5.81 1.03 11.16
CA THR A 212 -5.76 -0.03 12.18
C THR A 212 -4.40 -0.21 12.84
N ASP A 213 -3.35 0.34 12.26
CA ASP A 213 -1.98 0.25 12.77
C ASP A 213 -1.62 1.49 13.62
N ASN A 214 -1.70 1.38 14.95
CA ASN A 214 -1.31 2.47 15.85
C ASN A 214 0.15 2.89 15.71
N THR A 215 1.03 2.02 15.23
CA THR A 215 2.43 2.37 14.96
C THR A 215 2.60 3.17 13.68
N ARG A 216 1.68 3.06 12.71
CA ARG A 216 1.80 3.58 11.33
C ARG A 216 3.04 3.05 10.59
N LEU A 217 3.66 1.96 11.08
CA LEU A 217 4.94 1.46 10.55
C LEU A 217 4.88 0.05 9.98
N ARG A 218 3.92 -0.82 10.44
CA ARG A 218 3.99 -2.28 10.24
C ARG A 218 4.18 -2.67 8.78
N ASN A 219 3.33 -2.19 7.87
CA ASN A 219 3.45 -2.47 6.44
C ASN A 219 4.79 -2.04 5.86
N LYS A 220 5.26 -0.84 6.21
CA LYS A 220 6.53 -0.30 5.71
C LYS A 220 7.75 -1.06 6.21
N ILE A 221 7.83 -1.30 7.52
CA ILE A 221 9.01 -1.99 8.10
C ILE A 221 9.04 -3.46 7.69
N ALA A 222 7.89 -4.14 7.62
CA ALA A 222 7.81 -5.52 7.14
C ALA A 222 8.31 -5.64 5.69
N SER A 223 7.84 -4.77 4.80
CA SER A 223 8.30 -4.73 3.40
C SER A 223 9.81 -4.45 3.31
N ASN A 224 10.32 -3.53 4.12
CA ASN A 224 11.75 -3.22 4.16
C ASN A 224 12.59 -4.40 4.69
N ILE A 225 12.10 -5.13 5.70
CA ILE A 225 12.78 -6.32 6.27
C ILE A 225 12.78 -7.44 5.21
N TRP A 226 11.65 -7.70 4.54
CA TRP A 226 11.55 -8.70 3.48
C TRP A 226 12.56 -8.43 2.35
N LYS A 227 12.59 -7.20 1.85
CA LYS A 227 13.52 -6.81 0.77
C LYS A 227 14.99 -6.75 1.21
N ALA A 228 15.28 -6.68 2.50
CA ALA A 228 16.64 -6.73 3.03
C ALA A 228 17.21 -8.16 3.16
N ILE A 229 16.40 -9.21 3.00
CA ILE A 229 16.85 -10.59 3.03
C ILE A 229 17.79 -10.82 1.82
N PRO A 230 19.04 -11.28 2.03
CA PRO A 230 19.96 -11.55 0.93
C PRO A 230 19.50 -12.73 0.09
N GLY A 231 19.45 -12.55 -1.22
CA GLY A 231 19.06 -13.57 -2.19
C GLY A 231 18.32 -12.96 -3.38
N GLU A 232 18.02 -13.80 -4.35
CA GLU A 232 17.22 -13.44 -5.51
C GLU A 232 15.73 -13.68 -5.22
N LYS A 233 14.85 -13.01 -6.00
CA LYS A 233 13.39 -13.24 -5.96
C LYS A 233 12.66 -12.83 -4.68
N HIS A 234 13.23 -11.93 -3.88
CA HIS A 234 12.51 -11.27 -2.78
C HIS A 234 11.68 -10.09 -3.30
N TYR A 235 10.80 -10.40 -4.27
CA TYR A 235 9.87 -9.41 -4.81
C TYR A 235 8.94 -8.88 -3.72
N GLY A 236 8.63 -7.60 -3.80
CA GLY A 236 7.74 -6.94 -2.84
C GLY A 236 7.67 -5.44 -3.07
N ILE A 237 6.67 -4.83 -2.47
CA ILE A 237 6.42 -3.40 -2.57
C ILE A 237 7.44 -2.55 -1.80
N SER A 238 7.49 -1.26 -2.14
CA SER A 238 8.35 -0.26 -1.50
C SER A 238 7.51 0.90 -0.92
N PRO A 239 6.85 0.71 0.24
CA PRO A 239 5.97 1.72 0.82
C PRO A 239 6.73 2.98 1.22
N ASN A 240 6.22 4.16 0.85
CA ASN A 240 6.74 5.46 1.20
C ASN A 240 5.68 6.32 1.87
N PHE A 241 6.03 7.02 2.96
CA PHE A 241 5.12 7.91 3.65
C PHE A 241 4.83 9.14 2.83
N VAL A 242 3.55 9.52 2.78
CA VAL A 242 3.05 10.74 2.13
C VAL A 242 1.95 11.36 2.99
N GLU A 243 1.73 12.66 2.83
CA GLU A 243 0.51 13.31 3.28
C GLU A 243 -0.50 13.32 2.14
N LEU A 244 -1.74 12.97 2.43
CA LEU A 244 -2.80 12.96 1.43
C LEU A 244 -3.76 14.13 1.61
N TYR A 245 -4.05 14.81 0.51
CA TYR A 245 -5.16 15.74 0.34
C TYR A 245 -6.16 15.17 -0.65
N LEU A 246 -7.42 15.13 -0.28
CA LEU A 246 -8.52 14.74 -1.16
C LEU A 246 -9.49 15.91 -1.26
N ASN A 247 -9.69 16.43 -2.47
CA ASN A 247 -10.55 17.59 -2.74
C ASN A 247 -10.26 18.79 -1.79
N ASN A 248 -8.99 19.11 -1.64
CA ASN A 248 -8.51 20.19 -0.76
C ASN A 248 -8.90 20.01 0.72
N GLU A 249 -8.98 18.78 1.17
CA GLU A 249 -9.13 18.42 2.57
C GLU A 249 -8.01 17.46 2.96
N HIS A 250 -7.26 17.79 4.01
CA HIS A 250 -6.16 16.98 4.49
C HIS A 250 -6.67 15.66 5.08
N GLN A 251 -6.17 14.53 4.61
CA GLN A 251 -6.59 13.19 5.04
C GLN A 251 -5.61 12.52 6.02
N GLY A 252 -4.47 13.16 6.31
CA GLY A 252 -3.46 12.63 7.22
C GLY A 252 -2.34 11.88 6.52
N LEU A 253 -1.68 11.01 7.29
CA LEU A 253 -0.54 10.18 6.87
C LEU A 253 -1.02 8.96 6.08
N TYR A 254 -0.40 8.68 4.94
CA TYR A 254 -0.61 7.48 4.12
C TYR A 254 0.73 6.83 3.78
N CYS A 255 0.69 5.54 3.43
CA CYS A 255 1.77 4.89 2.70
C CYS A 255 1.39 4.74 1.22
N LEU A 256 2.22 5.30 0.33
CA LEU A 256 2.10 5.12 -1.12
C LEU A 256 3.08 4.04 -1.55
N SER A 257 2.60 3.02 -2.26
CA SER A 257 3.41 1.92 -2.79
C SER A 257 2.88 1.44 -4.12
N GLU A 258 3.70 0.66 -4.82
CA GLU A 258 3.29 -0.14 -5.96
C GLU A 258 2.22 -1.16 -5.54
N ASN A 259 1.39 -1.61 -6.49
CA ASN A 259 0.59 -2.82 -6.31
C ASN A 259 1.38 -4.04 -6.83
N ILE A 260 1.12 -5.23 -6.25
CA ILE A 260 1.70 -6.49 -6.79
C ILE A 260 0.92 -6.87 -8.05
N ASN A 261 1.60 -6.79 -9.18
CA ASN A 261 1.07 -7.10 -10.50
C ASN A 261 2.18 -7.67 -11.42
N ALA A 262 1.86 -7.92 -12.66
CA ALA A 262 2.80 -8.46 -13.64
C ALA A 262 3.99 -7.53 -13.92
N GLU A 263 3.77 -6.22 -13.87
CA GLU A 263 4.81 -5.20 -14.12
C GLU A 263 5.86 -5.22 -13.01
N LEU A 264 5.44 -5.15 -11.74
CA LEU A 264 6.35 -5.22 -10.60
C LEU A 264 7.19 -6.50 -10.58
N LEU A 265 6.61 -7.60 -11.05
CA LEU A 265 7.24 -8.92 -11.05
C LEU A 265 7.95 -9.25 -12.36
N LEU A 266 7.94 -8.35 -13.33
CA LEU A 266 8.53 -8.53 -14.67
C LEU A 266 8.04 -9.83 -15.35
N LEU A 267 6.72 -10.11 -15.27
CA LEU A 267 6.12 -11.28 -15.89
C LEU A 267 5.94 -11.01 -17.39
N LEU A 268 6.99 -11.31 -18.16
CA LEU A 268 7.04 -11.04 -19.60
C LEU A 268 6.58 -12.23 -20.45
N ASN A 269 6.55 -13.43 -19.86
CA ASN A 269 6.18 -14.65 -20.56
C ASN A 269 4.66 -14.84 -20.51
N GLU A 270 4.05 -15.22 -21.64
CA GLU A 270 2.62 -15.54 -21.71
C GLU A 270 2.22 -16.68 -20.77
N ASP A 271 3.16 -17.59 -20.47
CA ASP A 271 2.96 -18.71 -19.56
C ASP A 271 3.30 -18.40 -18.09
N ALA A 272 3.70 -17.17 -17.79
CA ALA A 272 3.89 -16.74 -16.42
C ALA A 272 2.55 -16.72 -15.65
N LEU A 273 2.62 -16.88 -14.34
CA LEU A 273 1.45 -17.01 -13.48
C LEU A 273 1.58 -16.12 -12.25
N LEU A 274 0.48 -15.52 -11.84
CA LEU A 274 0.34 -14.82 -10.56
C LEU A 274 -1.01 -15.13 -9.95
N TYR A 275 -0.99 -15.75 -8.78
CA TYR A 275 -2.18 -16.04 -7.97
C TYR A 275 -2.12 -15.29 -6.65
N LYS A 276 -3.25 -14.79 -6.17
CA LYS A 276 -3.41 -14.14 -4.86
C LYS A 276 -4.32 -14.98 -3.97
N ALA A 277 -3.87 -15.34 -2.79
CA ALA A 277 -4.71 -15.93 -1.75
C ALA A 277 -5.55 -14.86 -1.06
N ILE A 278 -6.84 -15.13 -0.89
CA ILE A 278 -7.82 -14.20 -0.30
C ILE A 278 -8.64 -14.80 0.84
N GLY A 279 -8.54 -16.12 1.07
CA GLY A 279 -9.20 -16.84 2.16
C GLY A 279 -8.33 -16.99 3.41
N TRP A 280 -8.91 -17.48 4.49
CA TRP A 280 -8.26 -17.59 5.81
C TRP A 280 -7.94 -19.04 6.22
N THR A 281 -8.64 -20.00 5.63
CA THR A 281 -8.59 -21.41 6.00
C THR A 281 -8.82 -22.29 4.77
N GLY A 282 -8.60 -23.59 4.96
CA GLY A 282 -8.88 -24.58 3.90
C GLY A 282 -7.88 -24.48 2.74
N PRO A 283 -8.36 -24.20 1.51
CA PRO A 283 -7.51 -24.22 0.32
C PRO A 283 -6.29 -23.30 0.37
N ASP A 284 -6.43 -22.13 0.97
CA ASP A 284 -5.38 -21.12 1.08
C ASP A 284 -4.28 -21.52 2.08
N CYS A 285 -4.65 -22.31 3.10
CA CYS A 285 -3.71 -22.93 4.06
C CYS A 285 -3.16 -24.27 3.57
N PHE A 286 -3.45 -24.69 2.34
CA PHE A 286 -3.13 -26.01 1.80
C PHE A 286 -3.73 -27.17 2.63
N GLU A 287 -4.91 -27.01 3.16
CA GLU A 287 -5.62 -28.02 3.95
C GLU A 287 -6.52 -28.91 3.07
N THR A 288 -6.94 -28.39 1.94
CA THR A 288 -7.81 -29.10 0.97
C THR A 288 -7.31 -28.91 -0.45
N SER A 289 -7.63 -29.87 -1.31
CA SER A 289 -7.41 -29.83 -2.76
C SER A 289 -8.73 -29.93 -3.50
N SER A 290 -8.73 -29.64 -4.80
CA SER A 290 -9.88 -29.82 -5.68
C SER A 290 -9.41 -29.94 -7.13
N ASP A 291 -9.98 -30.89 -7.86
CA ASP A 291 -9.78 -31.07 -9.31
C ASP A 291 -10.86 -30.34 -10.15
N ASP A 292 -11.85 -29.73 -9.51
CA ASP A 292 -12.84 -28.91 -10.19
C ASP A 292 -12.28 -27.53 -10.50
N LEU A 293 -11.77 -27.36 -11.72
CA LEU A 293 -11.09 -26.15 -12.19
C LEU A 293 -12.06 -25.26 -12.99
N PRO A 294 -12.60 -24.19 -12.41
CA PRO A 294 -13.53 -23.31 -13.09
C PRO A 294 -12.81 -22.42 -14.14
N SER A 295 -13.59 -21.93 -15.09
CA SER A 295 -13.14 -20.98 -16.12
C SER A 295 -13.35 -19.52 -15.71
N ILE A 296 -13.25 -19.20 -14.41
CA ILE A 296 -13.40 -17.86 -13.84
C ILE A 296 -12.17 -17.46 -13.02
N GLU A 297 -12.00 -16.19 -12.76
CA GLU A 297 -10.83 -15.62 -12.07
C GLU A 297 -10.67 -16.02 -10.60
N ARG A 298 -11.73 -16.57 -9.96
CA ARG A 298 -11.72 -16.96 -8.55
C ARG A 298 -11.95 -18.46 -8.42
N TRP A 299 -11.12 -19.09 -7.61
CA TRP A 299 -11.22 -20.51 -7.31
C TRP A 299 -10.69 -20.80 -5.90
N ASP A 300 -11.53 -21.38 -5.06
CA ASP A 300 -11.15 -21.93 -3.75
C ASP A 300 -10.28 -20.97 -2.91
N GLY A 301 -10.71 -19.74 -2.70
CA GLY A 301 -9.95 -18.76 -1.92
C GLY A 301 -8.80 -18.11 -2.66
N TRP A 302 -8.57 -18.45 -3.92
CA TRP A 302 -7.53 -17.86 -4.78
C TRP A 302 -8.12 -17.00 -5.88
N VAL A 303 -7.35 -15.99 -6.30
CA VAL A 303 -7.66 -15.13 -7.46
C VAL A 303 -6.50 -15.16 -8.42
N GLN A 304 -6.74 -15.48 -9.68
CA GLN A 304 -5.73 -15.33 -10.73
C GLN A 304 -5.56 -13.84 -11.05
N LYS A 305 -4.33 -13.37 -11.02
CA LYS A 305 -3.95 -11.98 -11.37
C LYS A 305 -3.19 -11.90 -12.69
N TYR A 306 -2.46 -12.97 -13.06
CA TYR A 306 -1.80 -13.08 -14.36
C TYR A 306 -1.75 -14.56 -14.79
N PRO A 307 -1.93 -14.87 -16.07
CA PRO A 307 -2.33 -13.95 -17.16
C PRO A 307 -3.68 -13.29 -16.87
N ASN A 308 -3.99 -12.22 -17.63
CA ASN A 308 -5.26 -11.50 -17.47
C ASN A 308 -6.44 -12.49 -17.55
N PRO A 309 -7.30 -12.58 -16.52
CA PRO A 309 -8.38 -13.56 -16.47
C PRO A 309 -9.38 -13.48 -17.64
N ASN A 310 -9.55 -12.30 -18.22
CA ASN A 310 -10.39 -12.11 -19.41
C ASN A 310 -9.78 -12.72 -20.68
N GLN A 311 -8.48 -13.01 -20.68
CA GLN A 311 -7.79 -13.60 -21.82
C GLN A 311 -7.60 -15.10 -21.65
N ARG A 312 -7.16 -15.53 -20.47
CA ARG A 312 -6.89 -16.93 -20.17
C ARG A 312 -6.99 -17.23 -18.68
N ILE A 313 -7.71 -18.29 -18.32
CA ILE A 313 -7.70 -18.89 -16.98
C ILE A 313 -6.80 -20.12 -17.00
N ASN A 314 -5.91 -20.25 -16.00
CA ASN A 314 -5.05 -21.42 -15.84
C ASN A 314 -4.85 -21.74 -14.35
N TRP A 315 -5.71 -22.57 -13.80
CA TRP A 315 -5.61 -23.06 -12.42
C TRP A 315 -4.76 -24.32 -12.27
N LYS A 316 -4.46 -25.03 -13.36
CA LYS A 316 -3.81 -26.33 -13.32
C LYS A 316 -2.49 -26.36 -12.50
N PRO A 317 -1.54 -25.40 -12.67
CA PRO A 317 -0.31 -25.42 -11.88
C PRO A 317 -0.52 -25.25 -10.38
N LEU A 318 -1.51 -24.44 -9.97
CA LEU A 318 -1.87 -24.27 -8.56
C LEU A 318 -2.57 -25.49 -7.99
N ALA A 319 -3.47 -26.12 -8.79
CA ALA A 319 -4.13 -27.36 -8.42
C ALA A 319 -3.13 -28.50 -8.23
N ASP A 320 -2.16 -28.65 -9.15
CA ASP A 320 -1.12 -29.67 -9.06
C ASP A 320 -0.25 -29.48 -7.80
N LEU A 321 0.10 -28.24 -7.45
CA LEU A 321 0.81 -27.95 -6.20
C LEU A 321 -0.06 -28.32 -4.97
N ARG A 322 -1.33 -27.95 -4.97
CA ARG A 322 -2.24 -28.27 -3.85
C ARG A 322 -2.45 -29.78 -3.71
N ASN A 323 -2.67 -30.50 -4.82
CA ASN A 323 -2.81 -31.95 -4.82
C ASN A 323 -1.54 -32.63 -4.31
N LEU A 324 -0.35 -32.14 -4.70
CA LEU A 324 0.92 -32.64 -4.16
C LEU A 324 1.01 -32.45 -2.65
N ILE A 325 0.56 -31.29 -2.12
CA ILE A 325 0.64 -31.01 -0.69
C ILE A 325 -0.40 -31.79 0.11
N VAL A 326 -1.60 -32.01 -0.41
CA VAL A 326 -2.75 -32.53 0.35
C VAL A 326 -2.95 -34.02 0.14
N GLU A 327 -2.88 -34.50 -1.11
CA GLU A 327 -3.34 -35.84 -1.51
C GLU A 327 -2.20 -36.83 -1.78
N SER A 328 -0.97 -36.35 -2.08
CA SER A 328 0.11 -37.26 -2.47
C SER A 328 0.62 -38.10 -1.31
N SER A 329 1.22 -39.26 -1.63
CA SER A 329 2.00 -40.05 -0.68
C SER A 329 3.18 -39.22 -0.11
N ASP A 330 3.71 -39.63 1.03
CA ASP A 330 4.88 -38.96 1.64
C ASP A 330 6.11 -39.11 0.74
N GLU A 331 6.27 -40.26 0.08
CA GLU A 331 7.35 -40.52 -0.88
C GLU A 331 7.26 -39.57 -2.08
N ASP A 332 6.07 -39.40 -2.67
CA ASP A 332 5.85 -38.49 -3.80
C ASP A 332 6.08 -37.04 -3.41
N PHE A 333 5.59 -36.62 -2.23
CA PHE A 333 5.85 -35.29 -1.73
C PHE A 333 7.35 -35.01 -1.55
N ILE A 334 8.09 -35.92 -0.89
CA ILE A 334 9.52 -35.75 -0.66
C ILE A 334 10.26 -35.62 -2.00
N LEU A 335 9.90 -36.45 -2.99
CA LEU A 335 10.56 -36.48 -4.28
C LEU A 335 10.28 -35.25 -5.14
N GLN A 336 9.04 -34.73 -5.10
CA GLN A 336 8.56 -33.78 -6.09
C GLN A 336 8.48 -32.33 -5.60
N ILE A 337 8.29 -32.07 -4.29
CA ILE A 337 7.99 -30.71 -3.81
C ILE A 337 9.03 -29.67 -4.25
N GLY A 338 10.30 -30.05 -4.29
CA GLY A 338 11.39 -29.17 -4.75
C GLY A 338 11.35 -28.86 -6.26
N THR A 339 10.51 -29.53 -7.05
CA THR A 339 10.27 -29.17 -8.45
C THR A 339 9.09 -28.19 -8.61
N PHE A 340 8.21 -28.11 -7.62
CA PHE A 340 7.03 -27.22 -7.62
C PHE A 340 7.33 -25.86 -7.01
N ILE A 341 8.08 -25.80 -5.89
CA ILE A 341 8.39 -24.56 -5.16
C ILE A 341 9.88 -24.28 -5.11
N ASP A 342 10.25 -23.01 -5.07
CA ASP A 342 11.61 -22.56 -4.73
C ASP A 342 11.78 -22.66 -3.21
N ILE A 343 12.40 -23.77 -2.77
CA ILE A 343 12.50 -24.09 -1.34
C ILE A 343 13.24 -23.00 -0.56
N ASP A 344 14.24 -22.34 -1.14
CA ASP A 344 14.98 -21.28 -0.46
C ASP A 344 14.12 -20.02 -0.26
N ASN A 345 13.34 -19.63 -1.27
CA ASN A 345 12.39 -18.53 -1.14
C ASN A 345 11.30 -18.86 -0.10
N PHE A 346 10.79 -20.10 -0.06
CA PHE A 346 9.80 -20.52 0.94
C PHE A 346 10.39 -20.61 2.35
N ILE A 347 11.66 -21.00 2.51
CA ILE A 347 12.37 -20.93 3.80
C ILE A 347 12.47 -19.48 4.27
N ASP A 348 12.92 -18.58 3.40
CA ASP A 348 13.05 -17.15 3.74
C ASP A 348 11.70 -16.53 4.12
N TYR A 349 10.64 -16.89 3.38
CA TYR A 349 9.29 -16.46 3.72
C TYR A 349 8.84 -16.99 5.09
N TYR A 350 9.06 -18.25 5.39
CA TYR A 350 8.68 -18.85 6.68
C TYR A 350 9.42 -18.21 7.85
N LEU A 351 10.74 -17.97 7.69
CA LEU A 351 11.54 -17.27 8.70
C LEU A 351 11.07 -15.84 8.91
N PHE A 352 10.82 -15.11 7.83
CA PHE A 352 10.30 -13.76 7.85
C PHE A 352 8.91 -13.68 8.50
N LEU A 353 7.98 -14.53 8.05
CA LEU A 353 6.62 -14.61 8.60
C LEU A 353 6.63 -14.83 10.11
N ASN A 354 7.48 -15.76 10.57
CA ASN A 354 7.62 -16.05 11.97
C ASN A 354 8.33 -14.93 12.75
N LEU A 355 9.34 -14.28 12.16
CA LEU A 355 10.01 -13.13 12.77
C LEU A 355 9.01 -12.00 13.08
N ILE A 356 8.19 -11.62 12.13
CA ILE A 356 7.21 -10.53 12.30
C ILE A 356 5.88 -11.00 12.91
N CYS A 357 5.70 -12.32 13.04
CA CYS A 357 4.49 -12.97 13.55
C CYS A 357 3.19 -12.55 12.82
N ALA A 358 3.21 -12.57 11.50
CA ALA A 358 2.08 -12.21 10.65
C ALA A 358 1.17 -13.42 10.39
N LYS A 359 0.21 -13.68 11.27
CA LYS A 359 -0.69 -14.86 11.19
C LYS A 359 -1.54 -14.87 9.92
N ASP A 360 -2.00 -13.72 9.50
CA ASP A 360 -2.86 -13.58 8.33
C ASP A 360 -2.15 -14.05 7.06
N ASN A 361 -0.83 -13.94 7.03
CA ASN A 361 0.01 -14.32 5.91
C ASN A 361 0.36 -15.82 5.85
N LEU A 362 -0.26 -16.65 6.70
CA LEU A 362 -0.21 -18.12 6.56
C LEU A 362 -1.05 -18.64 5.41
N ALA A 363 -2.12 -17.92 5.08
CA ALA A 363 -3.08 -18.24 4.02
C ALA A 363 -3.37 -17.00 3.17
N LYS A 364 -4.18 -16.09 3.69
CA LYS A 364 -4.49 -14.81 3.08
C LYS A 364 -3.24 -13.93 2.91
N ASN A 365 -3.31 -12.94 2.03
CA ASN A 365 -2.24 -11.93 1.86
C ASN A 365 -0.90 -12.49 1.35
N ILE A 366 -0.94 -13.56 0.59
CA ILE A 366 0.21 -14.06 -0.16
C ILE A 366 -0.09 -14.09 -1.65
N PHE A 367 0.98 -13.98 -2.43
CA PHE A 367 0.94 -14.27 -3.85
C PHE A 367 1.88 -15.43 -4.17
N LEU A 368 1.46 -16.28 -5.10
CA LEU A 368 2.31 -17.30 -5.71
C LEU A 368 2.54 -16.93 -7.17
N THR A 369 3.80 -16.92 -7.59
CA THR A 369 4.17 -16.58 -8.97
C THR A 369 5.14 -17.56 -9.58
N LYS A 370 5.07 -17.71 -10.90
CA LYS A 370 6.02 -18.41 -11.75
C LYS A 370 6.33 -17.55 -12.97
N GLN A 371 7.59 -17.47 -13.38
CA GLN A 371 7.98 -16.75 -14.60
C GLN A 371 7.63 -17.52 -15.88
N SER A 372 7.51 -18.86 -15.79
CA SER A 372 7.04 -19.75 -16.84
C SER A 372 6.47 -21.04 -16.25
N LEU A 373 5.82 -21.89 -17.05
CA LEU A 373 5.26 -23.16 -16.56
C LEU A 373 6.32 -24.14 -16.05
N ILE A 374 7.53 -24.07 -16.53
CA ILE A 374 8.63 -24.95 -16.09
C ILE A 374 9.35 -24.44 -14.83
N ASP A 375 9.15 -23.18 -14.46
CA ASP A 375 9.73 -22.60 -13.25
C ASP A 375 9.03 -23.11 -11.99
N ARG A 376 9.65 -22.83 -10.84
CA ARG A 376 9.11 -23.13 -9.52
C ARG A 376 8.30 -21.95 -9.02
N PHE A 377 7.29 -22.21 -8.23
CA PHE A 377 6.58 -21.15 -7.52
C PHE A 377 7.51 -20.44 -6.54
N THR A 378 7.44 -19.11 -6.54
CA THR A 378 7.94 -18.25 -5.48
C THR A 378 6.77 -17.58 -4.78
N ILE A 379 6.92 -17.36 -3.48
CA ILE A 379 5.92 -16.71 -2.63
C ILE A 379 6.29 -15.24 -2.41
N ILE A 380 5.30 -14.35 -2.47
CA ILE A 380 5.45 -12.91 -2.28
C ILE A 380 4.48 -12.48 -1.19
N PRO A 381 4.96 -11.86 -0.11
CA PRO A 381 4.11 -11.41 0.97
C PRO A 381 3.45 -10.07 0.66
N TRP A 382 2.28 -9.85 1.29
CA TRP A 382 1.47 -8.65 1.16
C TRP A 382 0.67 -8.40 2.43
N ASP A 383 0.47 -7.11 2.81
CA ASP A 383 -0.44 -6.68 3.86
C ASP A 383 -0.08 -7.20 5.27
N PHE A 384 0.69 -6.39 6.01
CA PHE A 384 1.28 -6.77 7.29
C PHE A 384 0.73 -5.96 8.47
N ASP A 385 -0.43 -5.35 8.35
CA ASP A 385 -1.02 -4.54 9.41
C ASP A 385 -1.26 -5.35 10.70
N ASN A 386 -1.52 -6.66 10.57
CA ASN A 386 -1.65 -7.61 11.67
C ASN A 386 -0.35 -8.39 11.94
N SER A 387 0.73 -7.66 12.25
CA SER A 387 2.05 -8.22 12.55
C SER A 387 2.70 -7.53 13.76
N PHE A 388 3.92 -7.93 14.11
CA PHE A 388 4.71 -7.37 15.21
C PHE A 388 3.94 -7.25 16.54
N GLY A 389 3.20 -8.33 16.89
CA GLY A 389 2.52 -8.41 18.17
C GLY A 389 1.22 -7.60 18.27
N SER A 390 0.65 -7.12 17.19
CA SER A 390 -0.64 -6.39 17.18
C SER A 390 -1.77 -7.16 17.88
N SER A 391 -1.75 -8.49 17.84
CA SER A 391 -2.74 -9.38 18.45
C SER A 391 -2.24 -10.16 19.68
N GLY A 392 -1.20 -9.66 20.37
CA GLY A 392 -0.64 -10.23 21.61
C GLY A 392 0.52 -11.20 21.39
N ILE A 393 0.92 -11.96 22.44
CA ILE A 393 2.03 -12.93 22.41
C ILE A 393 1.70 -14.04 21.41
N GLN A 394 2.68 -14.42 20.60
CA GLN A 394 2.45 -15.23 19.43
C GLN A 394 3.39 -16.44 19.37
N PRO A 395 2.87 -17.66 19.23
CA PRO A 395 3.67 -18.86 18.99
C PRO A 395 4.36 -18.80 17.61
N ILE A 396 5.14 -19.82 17.31
CA ILE A 396 5.56 -20.11 15.93
C ILE A 396 4.32 -20.44 15.12
N VAL A 397 4.12 -19.71 14.02
CA VAL A 397 2.96 -19.89 13.16
C VAL A 397 3.29 -20.89 12.03
N ASN A 398 2.30 -21.69 11.63
CA ASN A 398 2.48 -22.76 10.67
C ASN A 398 1.20 -22.99 9.85
N ASN A 399 1.33 -23.53 8.64
CA ASN A 399 0.24 -24.03 7.82
C ASN A 399 0.54 -25.46 7.35
N ASN A 400 -0.38 -26.08 6.62
CA ASN A 400 -0.23 -27.48 6.23
C ASN A 400 1.01 -27.77 5.36
N LEU A 401 1.38 -26.85 4.48
CA LEU A 401 2.62 -26.98 3.67
C LEU A 401 3.86 -27.02 4.56
N TYR A 402 4.04 -26.04 5.46
CA TYR A 402 5.23 -25.95 6.31
C TYR A 402 5.27 -27.08 7.35
N LYS A 403 4.10 -27.51 7.83
CA LYS A 403 3.99 -28.70 8.69
C LYS A 403 4.55 -29.93 7.95
N ARG A 404 4.07 -30.18 6.74
CA ARG A 404 4.50 -31.35 5.94
C ARG A 404 5.99 -31.27 5.53
N LEU A 405 6.47 -30.06 5.19
CA LEU A 405 7.90 -29.81 4.93
C LEU A 405 8.78 -30.14 6.15
N SER A 406 8.35 -29.76 7.35
CA SER A 406 9.10 -30.01 8.58
C SER A 406 9.05 -31.46 9.01
N GLU A 407 7.89 -32.13 8.93
CA GLU A 407 7.71 -33.53 9.32
C GLU A 407 8.43 -34.50 8.39
N LEU A 408 8.34 -34.28 7.08
CA LEU A 408 8.92 -35.16 6.07
C LEU A 408 10.36 -34.79 5.66
N ASN A 409 10.78 -33.58 6.00
CA ASN A 409 12.15 -33.07 5.80
C ASN A 409 12.74 -33.25 4.38
N PRO A 410 11.98 -32.94 3.27
CA PRO A 410 12.48 -33.08 1.92
C PRO A 410 13.70 -32.16 1.71
N ASN A 411 14.70 -32.64 0.96
CA ASN A 411 15.92 -31.89 0.65
C ASN A 411 16.63 -31.30 1.89
N ASN A 412 16.57 -31.98 3.05
CA ASN A 412 17.09 -31.51 4.34
C ASN A 412 16.48 -30.16 4.78
N PHE A 413 15.20 -29.98 4.58
CA PHE A 413 14.48 -28.73 4.87
C PHE A 413 14.78 -28.16 6.27
N ASN A 414 14.71 -28.99 7.32
CA ASN A 414 14.92 -28.55 8.71
C ASN A 414 16.35 -28.03 8.94
N LYS A 415 17.36 -28.71 8.38
CA LYS A 415 18.75 -28.25 8.46
C LYS A 415 18.93 -26.93 7.72
N ARG A 416 18.40 -26.81 6.48
CA ARG A 416 18.46 -25.58 5.68
C ARG A 416 17.75 -24.41 6.38
N LEU A 417 16.60 -24.67 6.98
CA LEU A 417 15.85 -23.69 7.74
C LEU A 417 16.66 -23.15 8.94
N LYS A 418 17.30 -24.05 9.71
CA LYS A 418 18.17 -23.69 10.84
C LYS A 418 19.40 -22.91 10.39
N ASP A 419 20.11 -23.40 9.38
CA ASP A 419 21.32 -22.76 8.86
C ASP A 419 20.98 -21.37 8.31
N ARG A 420 19.84 -21.22 7.61
CA ARG A 420 19.38 -19.94 7.08
C ARG A 420 19.01 -18.97 8.19
N TRP A 421 18.35 -19.41 9.26
CA TRP A 421 18.10 -18.59 10.43
C TRP A 421 19.40 -18.04 11.01
N ILE A 422 20.37 -18.89 11.26
CA ILE A 422 21.70 -18.50 11.79
C ILE A 422 22.35 -17.44 10.90
N PHE A 423 22.32 -17.66 9.58
CA PHE A 423 22.85 -16.68 8.60
C PHE A 423 22.12 -15.35 8.68
N LEU A 424 20.79 -15.36 8.65
CA LEU A 424 20.01 -14.12 8.69
C LEU A 424 20.18 -13.36 10.01
N ARG A 425 20.42 -14.04 11.14
CA ARG A 425 20.69 -13.43 12.46
C ARG A 425 21.97 -12.58 12.50
N ILE A 426 22.92 -12.84 11.64
CA ILE A 426 24.14 -12.04 11.51
C ILE A 426 24.05 -11.00 10.38
N GLU A 427 23.07 -11.12 9.50
CA GLU A 427 22.82 -10.27 8.34
C GLU A 427 21.51 -9.46 8.51
N ALA A 428 20.50 -9.73 7.70
CA ALA A 428 19.26 -8.96 7.62
C ALA A 428 18.48 -8.92 8.95
N PHE A 429 18.46 -10.02 9.71
CA PHE A 429 17.75 -10.13 10.98
C PHE A 429 18.62 -9.82 12.21
N LYS A 430 19.81 -9.24 11.99
CA LYS A 430 20.60 -8.71 13.09
C LYS A 430 19.78 -7.65 13.84
N GLU A 431 19.75 -7.72 15.16
CA GLU A 431 18.97 -6.81 16.01
C GLU A 431 19.22 -5.33 15.64
N SER A 432 20.49 -4.93 15.50
CA SER A 432 20.85 -3.56 15.12
C SER A 432 20.26 -3.12 13.79
N ASN A 433 20.15 -4.03 12.80
CA ASN A 433 19.59 -3.74 11.48
C ASN A 433 18.08 -3.55 11.57
N LEU A 434 17.38 -4.45 12.28
CA LEU A 434 15.93 -4.35 12.48
C LEU A 434 15.57 -3.06 13.25
N LEU A 435 16.27 -2.76 14.33
CA LEU A 435 16.07 -1.53 15.09
C LEU A 435 16.39 -0.28 14.25
N SER A 436 17.37 -0.34 13.35
CA SER A 436 17.69 0.75 12.44
C SER A 436 16.56 1.02 11.44
N ILE A 437 15.95 -0.04 10.86
CA ILE A 437 14.80 0.07 9.95
C ILE A 437 13.63 0.74 10.68
N ILE A 438 13.33 0.29 11.92
CA ILE A 438 12.24 0.86 12.72
C ILE A 438 12.52 2.33 13.03
N LYS A 439 13.72 2.65 13.57
CA LYS A 439 14.11 4.03 13.93
C LYS A 439 14.09 4.98 12.75
N LYS A 440 14.57 4.55 11.57
CA LYS A 440 14.55 5.37 10.35
C LYS A 440 13.13 5.74 9.96
N SER A 441 12.22 4.78 9.96
CA SER A 441 10.81 4.99 9.61
C SER A 441 10.08 5.83 10.67
N SER A 442 10.32 5.55 11.95
CA SER A 442 9.80 6.32 13.09
C SER A 442 10.20 7.80 13.02
N ASN A 443 11.48 8.07 12.85
CA ASN A 443 12.00 9.44 12.75
C ASN A 443 11.37 10.22 11.60
N GLN A 444 11.09 9.59 10.49
CA GLN A 444 10.48 10.24 9.32
C GLN A 444 9.08 10.77 9.65
N ILE A 445 8.28 10.00 10.38
CA ILE A 445 6.92 10.42 10.79
C ILE A 445 6.98 11.44 11.92
N GLN A 446 7.77 11.21 12.97
CA GLN A 446 7.85 12.09 14.13
C GLN A 446 8.26 13.52 13.75
N LYS A 447 9.19 13.65 12.80
CA LYS A 447 9.66 14.96 12.32
C LYS A 447 8.62 15.73 11.50
N SER A 448 7.65 15.07 10.92
CA SER A 448 6.60 15.70 10.10
C SER A 448 5.50 16.36 10.93
N ASN A 449 5.38 16.01 12.22
CA ASN A 449 4.29 16.44 13.11
C ASN A 449 2.88 16.08 12.58
N ILE A 450 2.79 15.06 11.72
CA ILE A 450 1.57 14.68 11.05
C ILE A 450 0.56 14.00 11.96
N ILE A 451 1.04 13.31 13.01
CA ILE A 451 0.17 12.48 13.86
C ILE A 451 -0.77 13.32 14.74
N GLU A 452 -0.38 14.53 15.13
CA GLU A 452 -1.26 15.43 15.87
C GLU A 452 -2.48 15.81 15.03
N ILE A 453 -2.25 16.13 13.76
CA ILE A 453 -3.31 16.48 12.80
C ILE A 453 -4.19 15.25 12.52
N GLU A 454 -3.59 14.08 12.41
CA GLU A 454 -4.30 12.83 12.19
C GLU A 454 -5.18 12.45 13.39
N ASN A 455 -4.67 12.59 14.61
CA ASN A 455 -5.43 12.36 15.83
C ASN A 455 -6.64 13.30 15.94
N GLU A 456 -6.47 14.58 15.61
CA GLU A 456 -7.57 15.54 15.60
C GLU A 456 -8.62 15.19 14.54
N LYS A 457 -8.18 14.90 13.31
CA LYS A 457 -9.11 14.61 12.20
C LYS A 457 -9.92 13.33 12.41
N TRP A 458 -9.26 12.25 12.86
CA TRP A 458 -9.87 10.93 12.95
C TRP A 458 -10.30 10.55 14.35
N ALA A 459 -10.25 11.51 15.31
CA ALA A 459 -10.58 11.31 16.72
C ALA A 459 -9.83 10.10 17.33
N THR A 460 -8.56 9.93 16.99
CA THR A 460 -7.68 8.90 17.54
C THR A 460 -6.78 9.48 18.65
N ILE A 461 -6.21 8.61 19.50
CA ILE A 461 -5.29 8.99 20.57
C ILE A 461 -4.02 8.16 20.43
N ILE A 462 -3.27 8.43 19.35
CA ILE A 462 -2.04 7.69 19.07
C ILE A 462 -0.85 8.45 19.65
N ASN A 463 -0.05 7.75 20.47
CA ASN A 463 1.24 8.24 20.92
C ASN A 463 2.33 7.42 20.24
N LEU A 464 2.89 7.98 19.15
CA LEU A 464 3.91 7.28 18.35
C LEU A 464 5.18 6.94 19.14
N GLU A 465 5.58 7.75 20.12
CA GLU A 465 6.77 7.46 20.91
C GLU A 465 6.59 6.17 21.70
N THR A 466 5.45 6.01 22.36
CA THR A 466 5.09 4.80 23.10
C THR A 466 4.94 3.59 22.17
N GLU A 467 4.20 3.76 21.07
CA GLU A 467 3.95 2.67 20.12
C GLU A 467 5.25 2.17 19.47
N HIS A 468 6.15 3.07 19.11
CA HIS A 468 7.43 2.70 18.51
C HIS A 468 8.40 2.10 19.54
N ALA A 469 8.40 2.57 20.78
CA ALA A 469 9.18 1.94 21.86
C ALA A 469 8.71 0.51 22.11
N ASN A 470 7.40 0.29 22.20
CA ASN A 470 6.81 -1.05 22.36
C ASN A 470 7.16 -1.98 21.20
N LEU A 471 7.10 -1.46 19.97
CA LEU A 471 7.49 -2.22 18.77
C LEU A 471 8.96 -2.64 18.80
N MET A 472 9.87 -1.75 19.22
CA MET A 472 11.29 -2.06 19.37
C MET A 472 11.57 -3.09 20.47
N LEU A 473 10.87 -3.02 21.60
CA LEU A 473 10.96 -4.03 22.65
C LEU A 473 10.43 -5.38 22.16
N TRP A 474 9.29 -5.37 21.51
CA TRP A 474 8.68 -6.59 20.98
C TRP A 474 9.60 -7.34 20.01
N ILE A 475 10.27 -6.64 19.07
CA ILE A 475 11.16 -7.31 18.11
C ILE A 475 12.38 -7.94 18.78
N VAL A 476 12.92 -7.33 19.84
CA VAL A 476 14.03 -7.89 20.62
C VAL A 476 13.58 -9.18 21.35
N ASP A 477 12.43 -9.16 21.99
CA ASP A 477 11.87 -10.35 22.67
C ASP A 477 11.54 -11.46 21.65
N ARG A 478 11.05 -11.07 20.48
CA ARG A 478 10.76 -12.02 19.40
C ARG A 478 12.02 -12.70 18.87
N LEU A 479 13.11 -11.95 18.68
CA LEU A 479 14.39 -12.53 18.29
C LEU A 479 14.87 -13.59 19.29
N ASN A 480 14.79 -13.32 20.57
CA ASN A 480 15.14 -14.29 21.63
C ASN A 480 14.26 -15.55 21.55
N THR A 481 12.95 -15.37 21.31
CA THR A 481 12.02 -16.50 21.15
C THR A 481 12.39 -17.36 19.95
N MET A 482 12.71 -16.72 18.81
CA MET A 482 13.09 -17.41 17.58
C MET A 482 14.45 -18.11 17.70
N ASP A 483 15.43 -17.45 18.33
CA ASP A 483 16.75 -18.05 18.58
C ASP A 483 16.62 -19.34 19.39
N ASN A 484 15.83 -19.31 20.49
CA ASN A 484 15.55 -20.49 21.31
C ASN A 484 14.85 -21.60 20.50
N TYR A 485 13.88 -21.25 19.65
CA TYR A 485 13.17 -22.23 18.81
C TYR A 485 14.11 -22.92 17.84
N TYR A 486 14.89 -22.16 17.05
CA TYR A 486 15.77 -22.73 16.03
C TYR A 486 17.05 -23.38 16.56
N GLN A 487 17.46 -23.07 17.81
CA GLN A 487 18.55 -23.81 18.46
C GLN A 487 18.13 -25.25 18.80
N ASN A 488 16.86 -25.47 19.08
CA ASN A 488 16.31 -26.77 19.49
C ASN A 488 15.71 -27.59 18.31
N LEU A 489 15.74 -27.06 17.10
CA LEU A 489 15.42 -27.76 15.86
C LEU A 489 16.66 -28.57 15.40
#